data_041420f21ee95814233c8059ead7ce57
#
_entry.id   041420f21ee95814233c8059ead7ce57
#
_cell.length_a   1.000
_cell.length_b   1.000
_cell.length_c   1.000
_cell.angle_alpha   90.00
_cell.angle_beta   90.00
_cell.angle_gamma   90.00
#
_symmetry.space_group_name_H-M   'P 1'
#
loop_
_entity.id
_entity.type
_entity.pdbx_description
1 polymer ?
#
loop_
_entity_poly.entity_id
_entity_poly.type
_entity_poly.pdbx_seq_one_letter_code
_entity_poly.pdbx_strand_id
1 'polypeptide(L)'
;EKHAALILGQGLASLGDRFEIGGFSSNGHENCHYFIYKDFEQEWDRQSITRVLAATPAESTRIGPALRHSGYRLERIEARQRLIIVVTDGKPMDSGYDPNSRYAQHDIRMANEENARLDIHTFGISTEANTVADMEIMFPRRRFAILPDIRKLPRILPQLYIRLTV
;
A
#
# COMPACT_ATOMS: atom_id res chain seq x y z
N GLU A 1 -8.23 -0.81 7.50
CA GLU A 1 -7.61 -0.33 6.27
C GLU A 1 -8.32 0.91 5.71
N LYS A 2 -9.66 0.95 5.50
CA LYS A 2 -10.39 2.12 4.98
C LYS A 2 -10.11 3.42 5.73
N HIS A 3 -10.13 3.38 7.07
CA HIS A 3 -9.83 4.56 7.87
C HIS A 3 -8.39 5.06 7.64
N ALA A 4 -7.44 4.15 7.43
CA ALA A 4 -6.08 4.53 7.06
C ALA A 4 -6.04 5.24 5.72
N ALA A 5 -6.73 4.70 4.71
CA ALA A 5 -6.81 5.30 3.38
C ALA A 5 -7.45 6.71 3.42
N LEU A 6 -8.50 6.89 4.23
CA LEU A 6 -9.14 8.20 4.41
C LEU A 6 -8.21 9.21 5.10
N ILE A 7 -7.49 8.79 6.15
CA ILE A 7 -6.53 9.65 6.87
C ILE A 7 -5.38 10.04 5.95
N LEU A 8 -4.81 9.07 5.21
CA LEU A 8 -3.73 9.32 4.25
C LEU A 8 -4.21 10.25 3.14
N GLY A 9 -5.38 9.98 2.54
CA GLY A 9 -5.95 10.81 1.48
C GLY A 9 -6.19 12.24 1.93
N GLN A 10 -6.72 12.45 3.14
CA GLN A 10 -6.91 13.78 3.69
C GLN A 10 -5.58 14.50 3.92
N GLY A 11 -4.57 13.80 4.44
CA GLY A 11 -3.23 14.35 4.65
C GLY A 11 -2.56 14.76 3.34
N LEU A 12 -2.54 13.88 2.35
CA LEU A 12 -1.93 14.13 1.03
C LEU A 12 -2.64 15.27 0.29
N ALA A 13 -3.97 15.29 0.32
CA ALA A 13 -4.75 16.40 -0.25
C ALA A 13 -4.43 17.76 0.41
N SER A 14 -4.24 17.77 1.72
CA SER A 14 -3.87 19.00 2.46
C SER A 14 -2.46 19.49 2.13
N LEU A 15 -1.57 18.60 1.69
CA LEU A 15 -0.21 18.94 1.24
C LEU A 15 -0.18 19.36 -0.24
N GLY A 16 -1.28 19.17 -0.97
CA GLY A 16 -1.36 19.43 -2.39
C GLY A 16 -0.69 18.33 -3.23
N ASP A 17 -0.46 17.16 -2.66
CA ASP A 17 0.13 16.03 -3.37
C ASP A 17 -0.88 15.40 -4.34
N ARG A 18 -0.33 14.92 -5.46
CA ARG A 18 -1.07 14.13 -6.43
C ARG A 18 -1.01 12.66 -6.04
N PHE A 19 -2.13 12.01 -5.83
CA PHE A 19 -2.18 10.64 -5.33
C PHE A 19 -3.33 9.82 -5.90
N GLU A 20 -3.16 8.51 -5.87
CA GLU A 20 -4.18 7.52 -6.15
C GLU A 20 -4.49 6.73 -4.87
N ILE A 21 -5.73 6.29 -4.72
CA ILE A 21 -6.12 5.29 -3.73
C ILE A 21 -6.63 4.07 -4.46
N GLY A 22 -5.89 2.99 -4.35
CA GLY A 22 -6.24 1.68 -4.89
C GLY A 22 -6.54 0.66 -3.80
N GLY A 23 -7.32 -0.34 -4.16
CA GLY A 23 -7.49 -1.57 -3.39
C GLY A 23 -7.19 -2.77 -4.28
N PHE A 24 -6.97 -3.91 -3.67
CA PHE A 24 -6.67 -5.13 -4.40
C PHE A 24 -7.27 -6.35 -3.72
N SER A 25 -7.51 -7.38 -4.51
CA SER A 25 -7.88 -8.72 -4.05
C SER A 25 -7.36 -9.76 -5.02
N SER A 26 -7.37 -11.02 -4.63
CA SER A 26 -6.93 -12.11 -5.48
C SER A 26 -7.72 -13.40 -5.22
N ASN A 27 -7.76 -14.25 -6.24
CA ASN A 27 -8.18 -15.63 -6.12
C ASN A 27 -7.21 -16.49 -6.94
N GLY A 28 -6.10 -16.89 -6.31
CA GLY A 28 -4.98 -17.51 -6.97
C GLY A 28 -4.13 -16.50 -7.77
N HIS A 29 -3.11 -17.02 -8.47
CA HIS A 29 -2.14 -16.19 -9.18
C HIS A 29 -2.66 -15.62 -10.51
N GLU A 30 -3.68 -16.24 -11.09
CA GLU A 30 -4.26 -15.83 -12.39
C GLU A 30 -5.33 -14.74 -12.24
N ASN A 31 -5.93 -14.63 -11.05
CA ASN A 31 -7.03 -13.69 -10.80
C ASN A 31 -6.62 -12.68 -9.72
N CYS A 32 -5.86 -11.67 -10.13
CA CYS A 32 -5.50 -10.55 -9.28
C CYS A 32 -6.25 -9.31 -9.75
N HIS A 33 -7.05 -8.73 -8.87
CA HIS A 33 -7.88 -7.56 -9.14
C HIS A 33 -7.28 -6.33 -8.49
N TYR A 34 -7.32 -5.21 -9.22
CA TYR A 34 -6.94 -3.90 -8.73
C TYR A 34 -8.09 -2.92 -8.93
N PHE A 35 -8.52 -2.27 -7.86
CA PHE A 35 -9.66 -1.35 -7.83
C PHE A 35 -9.16 0.07 -7.61
N ILE A 36 -9.58 1.01 -8.44
CA ILE A 36 -9.23 2.42 -8.29
C ILE A 36 -10.41 3.14 -7.62
N TYR A 37 -10.21 3.58 -6.39
CA TYR A 37 -11.21 4.38 -5.64
C TYR A 37 -11.05 5.87 -5.91
N LYS A 38 -9.81 6.34 -6.10
CA LYS A 38 -9.45 7.68 -6.53
C LYS A 38 -8.25 7.61 -7.48
N ASP A 39 -8.39 8.11 -8.68
CA ASP A 39 -7.29 8.22 -9.64
C ASP A 39 -6.44 9.47 -9.39
N PHE A 40 -5.19 9.50 -9.93
CA PHE A 40 -4.27 10.63 -9.84
C PHE A 40 -4.86 11.95 -10.34
N GLU A 41 -5.69 11.91 -11.39
CA GLU A 41 -6.31 13.09 -12.01
C GLU A 41 -7.60 13.57 -11.31
N GLN A 42 -8.09 12.82 -10.34
CA GLN A 42 -9.29 13.15 -9.60
C GLN A 42 -8.96 13.98 -8.36
N GLU A 43 -9.89 14.83 -7.96
CA GLU A 43 -9.79 15.55 -6.69
C GLU A 43 -10.15 14.65 -5.51
N TRP A 44 -9.67 15.02 -4.33
CA TRP A 44 -10.09 14.41 -3.07
C TRP A 44 -11.37 15.07 -2.60
N ASP A 45 -12.48 14.58 -3.07
CA ASP A 45 -13.82 15.12 -2.86
C ASP A 45 -14.74 14.10 -2.14
N ARG A 46 -15.97 14.51 -1.91
CA ARG A 46 -16.99 13.65 -1.29
C ARG A 46 -17.22 12.37 -2.08
N GLN A 47 -17.11 12.39 -3.41
CA GLN A 47 -17.33 11.22 -4.25
C GLN A 47 -16.19 10.21 -4.09
N SER A 48 -14.94 10.66 -4.07
CA SER A 48 -13.75 9.84 -3.81
C SER A 48 -13.83 9.20 -2.42
N ILE A 49 -14.18 9.98 -1.40
CA ILE A 49 -14.38 9.49 -0.03
C ILE A 49 -15.47 8.42 0.02
N THR A 50 -16.59 8.64 -0.66
CA THR A 50 -17.69 7.66 -0.71
C THR A 50 -17.25 6.35 -1.36
N ARG A 51 -16.46 6.39 -2.45
CA ARG A 51 -15.91 5.18 -3.08
C ARG A 51 -15.00 4.40 -2.13
N VAL A 52 -14.10 5.07 -1.41
CA VAL A 52 -13.25 4.43 -0.40
C VAL A 52 -14.09 3.79 0.71
N LEU A 53 -15.12 4.47 1.21
CA LEU A 53 -16.02 3.95 2.23
C LEU A 53 -16.84 2.75 1.74
N ALA A 54 -17.23 2.75 0.48
CA ALA A 54 -17.98 1.66 -0.16
C ALA A 54 -17.12 0.42 -0.45
N ALA A 55 -15.77 0.50 -0.35
CA ALA A 55 -14.91 -0.66 -0.51
C ALA A 55 -15.32 -1.77 0.45
N THR A 56 -15.47 -2.98 -0.03
CA THR A 56 -15.80 -4.16 0.77
C THR A 56 -14.62 -5.13 0.77
N PRO A 57 -14.39 -5.86 1.88
CA PRO A 57 -13.46 -6.98 1.85
C PRO A 57 -13.85 -7.92 0.71
N ALA A 58 -12.88 -8.30 -0.07
CA ALA A 58 -13.03 -9.31 -1.10
C ALA A 58 -12.10 -10.48 -0.76
N GLU A 59 -11.94 -11.41 -1.64
CA GLU A 59 -11.23 -12.68 -1.49
C GLU A 59 -9.86 -12.63 -0.78
N SER A 60 -8.81 -13.13 -1.40
CA SER A 60 -7.49 -13.26 -0.81
C SER A 60 -6.59 -12.04 -1.09
N THR A 61 -5.36 -12.07 -0.55
CA THR A 61 -4.46 -10.91 -0.51
C THR A 61 -3.10 -11.23 -1.13
N ARG A 62 -2.94 -11.00 -2.45
CA ARG A 62 -1.65 -11.01 -3.14
C ARG A 62 -1.12 -9.58 -3.29
N ILE A 63 -0.24 -9.18 -2.39
CA ILE A 63 0.32 -7.81 -2.37
C ILE A 63 1.34 -7.60 -3.50
N GLY A 64 2.12 -8.63 -3.88
CA GLY A 64 3.16 -8.53 -4.91
C GLY A 64 2.65 -8.00 -6.26
N PRO A 65 1.64 -8.64 -6.88
CA PRO A 65 1.02 -8.14 -8.11
C PRO A 65 0.44 -6.74 -7.99
N ALA A 66 -0.18 -6.41 -6.85
CA ALA A 66 -0.72 -5.07 -6.60
C ALA A 66 0.39 -4.00 -6.57
N LEU A 67 1.52 -4.30 -5.93
CA LEU A 67 2.70 -3.42 -5.91
C LEU A 67 3.28 -3.19 -7.30
N ARG A 68 3.42 -4.24 -8.12
CA ARG A 68 3.89 -4.11 -9.50
C ARG A 68 2.95 -3.28 -10.35
N HIS A 69 1.63 -3.51 -10.19
CA HIS A 69 0.62 -2.73 -10.90
C HIS A 69 0.63 -1.25 -10.47
N SER A 70 0.72 -0.98 -9.17
CA SER A 70 0.87 0.38 -8.65
C SER A 70 2.14 1.05 -9.18
N GLY A 71 3.26 0.32 -9.22
CA GLY A 71 4.51 0.81 -9.81
C GLY A 71 4.36 1.18 -11.28
N TYR A 72 3.77 0.30 -12.07
CA TYR A 72 3.47 0.54 -13.50
C TYR A 72 2.60 1.78 -13.73
N ARG A 73 1.63 2.03 -12.86
CA ARG A 73 0.79 3.22 -12.94
C ARG A 73 1.56 4.48 -12.54
N LEU A 74 2.31 4.39 -11.44
CA LEU A 74 3.02 5.53 -10.86
C LEU A 74 4.24 5.95 -11.71
N GLU A 75 4.89 5.02 -12.40
CA GLU A 75 5.98 5.31 -13.33
C GLU A 75 5.59 6.33 -14.41
N ARG A 76 4.33 6.34 -14.83
CA ARG A 76 3.78 7.24 -15.85
C ARG A 76 3.43 8.62 -15.33
N ILE A 77 3.51 8.82 -14.02
CA ILE A 77 3.22 10.11 -13.39
C ILE A 77 4.52 10.90 -13.30
N GLU A 78 4.54 12.06 -13.90
CA GLU A 78 5.66 12.98 -13.74
C GLU A 78 5.67 13.55 -12.32
N ALA A 79 6.71 13.21 -11.55
CA ALA A 79 6.86 13.62 -10.17
C ALA A 79 8.36 13.61 -9.79
N ARG A 80 8.72 14.49 -8.87
CA ARG A 80 10.07 14.54 -8.30
C ARG A 80 10.38 13.31 -7.45
N GLN A 81 9.39 12.83 -6.74
CA GLN A 81 9.49 11.62 -5.91
C GLN A 81 8.22 10.80 -6.10
N ARG A 82 8.38 9.48 -6.07
CA ARG A 82 7.29 8.52 -6.23
C ARG A 82 7.29 7.57 -5.04
N LEU A 83 6.13 7.46 -4.38
CA LEU A 83 5.95 6.67 -3.17
C LEU A 83 4.70 5.81 -3.26
N ILE A 84 4.82 4.54 -2.92
CA ILE A 84 3.69 3.62 -2.69
C ILE A 84 3.62 3.35 -1.19
N ILE A 85 2.45 3.58 -0.60
CA ILE A 85 2.15 3.19 0.78
C ILE A 85 1.18 2.02 0.75
N VAL A 86 1.60 0.89 1.29
CA VAL A 86 0.74 -0.29 1.46
C VAL A 86 0.23 -0.35 2.88
N VAL A 87 -1.08 -0.42 3.04
CA VAL A 87 -1.72 -0.67 4.34
C VAL A 87 -2.27 -2.09 4.33
N THR A 88 -1.85 -2.90 5.28
CA THR A 88 -2.23 -4.30 5.41
C THR A 88 -2.53 -4.66 6.86
N ASP A 89 -3.38 -5.65 7.09
CA ASP A 89 -3.67 -6.20 8.40
C ASP A 89 -2.76 -7.39 8.77
N GLY A 90 -1.79 -7.74 7.95
CA GLY A 90 -0.85 -8.79 8.33
C GLY A 90 -0.31 -9.62 7.19
N LYS A 91 -0.40 -10.94 7.33
CA LYS A 91 0.21 -11.89 6.41
C LYS A 91 -0.55 -11.93 5.08
N PRO A 92 0.18 -11.90 3.96
CA PRO A 92 -0.44 -12.16 2.68
C PRO A 92 -0.97 -13.61 2.65
N MET A 93 -2.25 -13.76 2.32
CA MET A 93 -2.92 -15.05 2.24
C MET A 93 -3.60 -15.22 0.89
N ASP A 94 -3.35 -16.36 0.26
CA ASP A 94 -4.00 -16.73 -1.00
C ASP A 94 -4.01 -18.24 -1.18
N SER A 95 -4.95 -18.78 -1.95
CA SER A 95 -5.09 -20.21 -2.21
C SER A 95 -3.86 -20.88 -2.85
N GLY A 96 -3.00 -20.11 -3.50
CA GLY A 96 -1.75 -20.60 -4.09
C GLY A 96 -0.51 -20.37 -3.23
N TYR A 97 -0.66 -19.88 -2.01
CA TYR A 97 0.45 -19.72 -1.08
C TYR A 97 0.54 -20.91 -0.13
N ASP A 98 1.70 -21.56 -0.07
CA ASP A 98 1.99 -22.55 0.97
C ASP A 98 2.18 -21.82 2.32
N PRO A 99 1.34 -22.10 3.34
CA PRO A 99 1.45 -21.47 4.66
C PRO A 99 2.80 -21.69 5.35
N ASN A 100 3.52 -22.75 4.97
CA ASN A 100 4.83 -23.11 5.53
C ASN A 100 5.99 -22.49 4.75
N SER A 101 5.73 -21.86 3.62
CA SER A 101 6.75 -21.17 2.82
C SER A 101 6.74 -19.66 3.09
N ARG A 102 7.85 -19.01 2.77
CA ARG A 102 7.96 -17.55 2.76
C ARG A 102 7.79 -16.96 1.36
N TYR A 103 7.20 -17.74 0.46
CA TYR A 103 7.05 -17.31 -0.93
C TYR A 103 6.33 -15.97 -1.06
N ALA A 104 5.22 -15.80 -0.34
CA ALA A 104 4.44 -14.57 -0.37
C ALA A 104 5.25 -13.33 0.08
N GLN A 105 6.00 -13.45 1.17
CA GLN A 105 6.85 -12.36 1.67
C GLN A 105 7.99 -12.04 0.69
N HIS A 106 8.60 -13.07 0.09
CA HIS A 106 9.65 -12.87 -0.90
C HIS A 106 9.13 -12.28 -2.23
N ASP A 107 7.90 -12.63 -2.66
CA ASP A 107 7.27 -12.01 -3.82
C ASP A 107 7.03 -10.51 -3.60
N ILE A 108 6.58 -10.12 -2.42
CA ILE A 108 6.42 -8.71 -2.05
C ILE A 108 7.78 -8.00 -2.03
N ARG A 109 8.79 -8.62 -1.45
CA ARG A 109 10.15 -8.08 -1.46
C ARG A 109 10.67 -7.86 -2.88
N MET A 110 10.48 -8.83 -3.76
CA MET A 110 10.88 -8.72 -5.17
C MET A 110 10.14 -7.57 -5.87
N ALA A 111 8.82 -7.44 -5.65
CA ALA A 111 8.04 -6.33 -6.20
C ALA A 111 8.55 -4.96 -5.70
N ASN A 112 8.97 -4.86 -4.44
CA ASN A 112 9.58 -3.66 -3.88
C ASN A 112 10.95 -3.35 -4.53
N GLU A 113 11.76 -4.37 -4.80
CA GLU A 113 13.05 -4.22 -5.47
C GLU A 113 12.88 -3.82 -6.95
N GLU A 114 11.86 -4.35 -7.63
CA GLU A 114 11.47 -3.97 -8.99
C GLU A 114 11.04 -2.49 -9.04
N ASN A 115 10.17 -2.06 -8.13
CA ASN A 115 9.76 -0.66 -8.03
C ASN A 115 10.93 0.28 -7.70
N ALA A 116 11.86 -0.15 -6.85
CA ALA A 116 13.03 0.65 -6.51
C ALA A 116 13.95 0.90 -7.72
N ARG A 117 14.02 -0.03 -8.70
CA ARG A 117 14.76 0.17 -9.96
C ARG A 117 14.10 1.23 -10.85
N LEU A 118 12.83 1.52 -10.67
CA LEU A 118 12.06 2.57 -11.33
C LEU A 118 12.06 3.89 -10.54
N ASP A 119 12.90 4.01 -9.51
CA ASP A 119 12.93 5.14 -8.58
C ASP A 119 11.57 5.39 -7.88
N ILE A 120 10.91 4.28 -7.55
CA ILE A 120 9.64 4.28 -6.81
C ILE A 120 9.90 3.68 -5.43
N HIS A 121 9.70 4.47 -4.39
CA HIS A 121 9.84 4.03 -3.02
C HIS A 121 8.56 3.33 -2.55
N THR A 122 8.73 2.30 -1.72
CA THR A 122 7.60 1.60 -1.10
C THR A 122 7.72 1.63 0.42
N PHE A 123 6.60 1.79 1.09
CA PHE A 123 6.50 1.77 2.55
C PHE A 123 5.30 0.94 2.99
N GLY A 124 5.50 0.02 3.93
CA GLY A 124 4.45 -0.82 4.49
C GLY A 124 3.93 -0.29 5.83
N ILE A 125 2.62 -0.30 6.01
CA ILE A 125 1.98 -0.05 7.31
C ILE A 125 1.18 -1.30 7.66
N SER A 126 1.58 -1.99 8.74
CA SER A 126 0.78 -3.11 9.27
C SER A 126 -0.05 -2.65 10.46
N THR A 127 -1.32 -3.04 10.46
CA THR A 127 -2.24 -2.82 11.59
C THR A 127 -2.21 -3.97 12.61
N GLU A 128 -1.47 -5.04 12.33
CA GLU A 128 -1.29 -6.19 13.23
C GLU A 128 0.03 -6.15 13.99
N ALA A 129 -0.03 -6.26 15.32
CA ALA A 129 1.14 -6.14 16.19
C ALA A 129 2.19 -7.25 15.96
N ASN A 130 1.76 -8.46 15.60
CA ASN A 130 2.61 -9.65 15.55
C ASN A 130 3.25 -9.90 14.16
N THR A 131 3.35 -8.87 13.32
CA THR A 131 3.81 -9.00 11.93
C THR A 131 5.23 -8.47 11.68
N VAL A 132 5.96 -8.09 12.71
CA VAL A 132 7.31 -7.48 12.58
C VAL A 132 8.23 -8.33 11.70
N ALA A 133 8.33 -9.64 11.98
CA ALA A 133 9.22 -10.53 11.24
C ALA A 133 8.84 -10.66 9.75
N ASP A 134 7.55 -10.70 9.44
CA ASP A 134 7.07 -10.72 8.05
C ASP A 134 7.34 -9.37 7.36
N MET A 135 7.09 -8.26 8.05
CA MET A 135 7.33 -6.92 7.52
C MET A 135 8.81 -6.65 7.25
N GLU A 136 9.72 -7.18 8.07
CA GLU A 136 11.17 -7.09 7.84
C GLU A 136 11.62 -7.80 6.56
N ILE A 137 10.97 -8.91 6.22
CA ILE A 137 11.22 -9.62 4.96
C ILE A 137 10.63 -8.86 3.77
N MET A 138 9.37 -8.43 3.88
CA MET A 138 8.62 -7.78 2.81
C MET A 138 9.16 -6.38 2.49
N PHE A 139 9.49 -5.59 3.52
CA PHE A 139 9.94 -4.19 3.43
C PHE A 139 11.31 -4.01 4.08
N PRO A 140 12.40 -4.37 3.41
CA PRO A 140 13.75 -4.27 3.97
C PRO A 140 14.13 -2.83 4.30
N ARG A 141 15.22 -2.66 5.07
CA ARG A 141 15.76 -1.36 5.48
C ARG A 141 14.78 -0.54 6.34
N ARG A 142 13.92 -1.23 7.12
CA ARG A 142 12.92 -0.61 8.00
C ARG A 142 11.95 0.35 7.27
N ARG A 143 11.63 0.06 6.03
CA ARG A 143 10.61 0.79 5.27
C ARG A 143 9.20 0.32 5.62
N PHE A 144 8.94 0.17 6.91
CA PHE A 144 7.62 -0.17 7.41
C PHE A 144 7.37 0.41 8.79
N ALA A 145 6.10 0.45 9.19
CA ALA A 145 5.64 0.75 10.54
C ALA A 145 4.58 -0.27 10.97
N ILE A 146 4.60 -0.61 12.26
CA ILE A 146 3.53 -1.38 12.90
C ILE A 146 2.65 -0.39 13.66
N LEU A 147 1.38 -0.33 13.30
CA LEU A 147 0.44 0.66 13.79
C LEU A 147 -0.92 0.02 14.15
N PRO A 148 -1.00 -0.73 15.26
CA PRO A 148 -2.24 -1.41 15.65
C PRO A 148 -3.41 -0.44 15.89
N ASP A 149 -3.10 0.79 16.28
CA ASP A 149 -4.10 1.84 16.39
C ASP A 149 -3.93 2.87 15.27
N ILE A 150 -4.67 2.67 14.19
CA ILE A 150 -4.61 3.51 12.99
C ILE A 150 -4.96 4.98 13.27
N ARG A 151 -5.66 5.29 14.36
CA ARG A 151 -5.98 6.67 14.77
C ARG A 151 -4.73 7.47 15.14
N LYS A 152 -3.60 6.80 15.38
CA LYS A 152 -2.31 7.44 15.61
C LYS A 152 -1.61 7.87 14.32
N LEU A 153 -2.09 7.39 13.16
CA LEU A 153 -1.48 7.68 11.86
C LEU A 153 -1.29 9.20 11.59
N PRO A 154 -2.25 10.10 11.91
CA PRO A 154 -2.04 11.53 11.71
C PRO A 154 -0.83 12.11 12.47
N ARG A 155 -0.48 11.52 13.61
CA ARG A 155 0.64 11.97 14.43
C ARG A 155 2.00 11.56 13.87
N ILE A 156 2.05 10.39 13.22
CA ILE A 156 3.30 9.84 12.66
C ILE A 156 3.47 10.19 11.19
N LEU A 157 2.40 10.53 10.48
CA LEU A 157 2.40 10.82 9.05
C LEU A 157 3.41 11.93 8.65
N PRO A 158 3.52 13.07 9.36
CA PRO A 158 4.52 14.09 9.02
C PRO A 158 5.96 13.55 9.11
N GLN A 159 6.26 12.73 10.11
CA GLN A 159 7.59 12.15 10.30
C GLN A 159 7.88 11.09 9.22
N LEU A 160 6.87 10.28 8.87
CA LEU A 160 6.98 9.33 7.76
C LEU A 160 7.19 10.06 6.44
N TYR A 161 6.41 11.10 6.18
CA TYR A 161 6.51 11.90 4.96
C TYR A 161 7.92 12.49 4.81
N ILE A 162 8.44 13.19 5.81
CA ILE A 162 9.80 13.74 5.81
C ILE A 162 10.83 12.62 5.55
N ARG A 163 10.73 11.50 6.26
CA ARG A 163 11.67 10.38 6.14
C ARG A 163 11.67 9.73 4.76
N LEU A 164 10.56 9.80 4.04
CA LEU A 164 10.36 9.15 2.74
C LEU A 164 10.59 10.12 1.57
N THR A 165 10.57 11.44 1.82
CA THR A 165 10.67 12.47 0.79
C THR A 165 11.94 13.32 0.88
N VAL A 166 12.76 13.14 1.91
CA VAL A 166 14.08 13.75 2.10
C VAL A 166 15.16 12.68 2.06
#